data_72275919e47ec6607e63221f84cda3b7
#
_entry.id   72275919e47ec6607e63221f84cda3b7
#
_cell.length_a   1.000
_cell.length_b   1.000
_cell.length_c   1.000
_cell.angle_alpha   90.00
_cell.angle_beta   90.00
_cell.angle_gamma   90.00
#
_symmetry.space_group_name_H-M   'P 1'
#
loop_
_entity.id
_entity.type
_entity.pdbx_description
1 polymer ?
#
loop_
_entity_poly.entity_id
_entity_poly.type
_entity_poly.pdbx_seq_one_letter_code
_entity_poly.pdbx_strand_id
1 'polypeptide(L)'
;MGTKICAYNAIFEVTRRCNLSCEHCLRGDAQNLDMTKETVDKVLDHIESIGCLTFSGGEPTLNIPIIRYIFSEIWRREIPLDSFYVVTNGLVNQMELAQVLLENIPYCNETDMCGVSISTDFFHDNNKEAFLSPIRYLSFSNKDKEAGDYNGGRGIILRGRAAVNDFNGGWV
;
A
#
# COMPACT_ATOMS: atom_id res chain seq x y z
N MET A 1 -10.54 30.48 -3.01
CA MET A 1 -10.60 29.11 -2.48
C MET A 1 -10.48 28.17 -3.67
N GLY A 2 -9.49 27.30 -3.69
CA GLY A 2 -9.38 26.28 -4.75
C GLY A 2 -10.50 25.25 -4.60
N THR A 3 -10.93 24.65 -5.71
CA THR A 3 -11.91 23.56 -5.72
C THR A 3 -11.27 22.34 -5.06
N LYS A 4 -11.85 21.83 -3.99
CA LYS A 4 -11.45 20.56 -3.38
C LYS A 4 -12.10 19.39 -4.13
N ILE A 5 -11.49 18.22 -4.08
CA ILE A 5 -11.93 17.02 -4.77
C ILE A 5 -12.35 15.92 -3.77
N CYS A 6 -13.41 15.21 -4.08
CA CYS A 6 -13.76 13.95 -3.43
C CYS A 6 -13.00 12.83 -4.14
N ALA A 7 -12.01 12.25 -3.50
CA ALA A 7 -11.21 11.18 -4.06
C ALA A 7 -11.85 9.83 -3.74
N TYR A 8 -12.42 9.15 -4.74
CA TYR A 8 -12.93 7.79 -4.54
C TYR A 8 -11.82 6.83 -4.11
N ASN A 9 -10.64 6.97 -4.69
CA ASN A 9 -9.45 6.22 -4.29
C ASN A 9 -8.23 7.15 -4.36
N ALA A 10 -7.51 7.28 -3.24
CA ALA A 10 -6.29 8.05 -3.15
C ALA A 10 -5.10 7.11 -2.87
N ILE A 11 -4.16 7.02 -3.80
CA ILE A 11 -2.97 6.17 -3.65
C ILE A 11 -1.77 7.03 -3.28
N PHE A 12 -1.22 6.77 -2.11
CA PHE A 12 0.00 7.41 -1.62
C PHE A 12 1.19 6.47 -1.76
N GLU A 13 2.09 6.78 -2.68
CA GLU A 13 3.39 6.11 -2.80
C GLU A 13 4.34 6.71 -1.75
N VAL A 14 4.26 6.20 -0.52
CA VAL A 14 4.92 6.78 0.66
C VAL A 14 6.44 6.69 0.63
N THR A 15 6.97 5.75 -0.15
CA THR A 15 8.41 5.59 -0.38
C THR A 15 8.66 4.80 -1.66
N ARG A 16 9.79 5.05 -2.30
CA ARG A 16 10.31 4.23 -3.40
C ARG A 16 11.43 3.28 -2.95
N ARG A 17 11.77 3.30 -1.67
CA ARG A 17 12.68 2.31 -1.09
C ARG A 17 11.96 0.96 -0.99
N CYS A 18 12.70 -0.11 -1.22
CA CYS A 18 12.24 -1.48 -1.04
C CYS A 18 13.41 -2.35 -0.55
N ASN A 19 13.10 -3.30 0.31
CA ASN A 19 14.04 -4.30 0.79
C ASN A 19 14.08 -5.56 -0.09
N LEU A 20 13.29 -5.60 -1.18
CA LEU A 20 13.25 -6.67 -2.16
C LEU A 20 13.58 -6.16 -3.57
N SER A 21 13.95 -7.10 -4.44
CA SER A 21 14.22 -6.88 -5.86
C SER A 21 13.42 -7.84 -6.74
N CYS A 22 12.10 -7.88 -6.55
CA CYS A 22 11.21 -8.79 -7.28
C CYS A 22 11.31 -8.59 -8.80
N GLU A 23 11.44 -9.68 -9.54
CA GLU A 23 11.65 -9.65 -11.00
C GLU A 23 10.47 -9.04 -11.77
N HIS A 24 9.26 -9.19 -11.24
CA HIS A 24 8.02 -8.66 -11.83
C HIS A 24 7.66 -7.26 -11.35
N CYS A 25 8.52 -6.58 -10.59
CA CYS A 25 8.19 -5.32 -9.94
C CYS A 25 7.72 -4.25 -10.94
N LEU A 26 6.47 -3.81 -10.81
CA LEU A 26 5.85 -2.76 -11.61
C LEU A 26 6.59 -1.41 -11.48
N ARG A 27 7.17 -1.13 -10.32
CA ARG A 27 7.88 0.13 -10.02
C ARG A 27 9.31 0.17 -10.55
N GLY A 28 9.85 -0.99 -10.95
CA GLY A 28 11.26 -1.10 -11.36
C GLY A 28 12.21 -1.14 -10.16
N ASP A 29 13.39 -0.54 -10.29
CA ASP A 29 14.40 -0.55 -9.24
C ASP A 29 14.00 0.34 -8.06
N ALA A 30 14.39 -0.12 -6.86
CA ALA A 30 14.21 0.67 -5.66
C ALA A 30 15.03 1.98 -5.74
N GLN A 31 14.44 3.05 -5.25
CA GLN A 31 15.06 4.38 -5.23
C GLN A 31 15.07 4.90 -3.79
N ASN A 32 16.12 5.61 -3.41
CA ASN A 32 16.17 6.25 -2.10
C ASN A 32 15.36 7.57 -2.10
N LEU A 33 14.05 7.42 -2.20
CA LEU A 33 13.13 8.54 -2.27
C LEU A 33 11.93 8.27 -1.36
N ASP A 34 11.69 9.17 -0.44
CA ASP A 34 10.57 9.16 0.50
C ASP A 34 9.61 10.32 0.22
N MET A 35 8.32 10.08 0.42
CA MET A 35 7.34 11.16 0.45
C MET A 35 7.61 12.06 1.66
N THR A 36 7.55 13.37 1.44
CA THR A 36 7.75 14.37 2.49
C THR A 36 6.43 14.83 3.09
N LYS A 37 6.48 15.34 4.33
CA LYS A 37 5.32 15.96 4.98
C LYS A 37 4.74 17.12 4.15
N GLU A 38 5.61 17.92 3.54
CA GLU A 38 5.20 19.03 2.68
C GLU A 38 4.40 18.52 1.45
N THR A 39 4.79 17.39 0.88
CA THR A 39 4.02 16.78 -0.22
C THR A 39 2.65 16.32 0.26
N VAL A 40 2.58 15.68 1.42
CA VAL A 40 1.31 15.27 2.04
C VAL A 40 0.40 16.47 2.25
N ASP A 41 0.91 17.55 2.84
CA ASP A 41 0.14 18.76 3.11
C ASP A 41 -0.44 19.36 1.82
N LYS A 42 0.39 19.51 0.80
CA LYS A 42 -0.05 20.04 -0.51
C LYS A 42 -1.15 19.18 -1.15
N VAL A 43 -1.06 17.85 -1.04
CA VAL A 43 -2.09 16.96 -1.56
C VAL A 43 -3.38 17.12 -0.76
N LEU A 44 -3.30 17.05 0.57
CA LEU A 44 -4.48 17.10 1.44
C LEU A 44 -5.18 18.47 1.43
N ASP A 45 -4.48 19.57 1.08
CA ASP A 45 -5.08 20.89 0.90
C ASP A 45 -6.15 20.90 -0.22
N HIS A 46 -6.06 19.96 -1.17
CA HIS A 46 -6.99 19.83 -2.29
C HIS A 46 -8.01 18.70 -2.12
N ILE A 47 -8.00 17.97 -1.01
CA ILE A 47 -8.91 16.86 -0.74
C ILE A 47 -10.07 17.33 0.12
N GLU A 48 -11.28 16.95 -0.28
CA GLU A 48 -12.52 17.14 0.49
C GLU A 48 -12.89 15.87 1.26
N SER A 49 -12.80 14.71 0.62
CA SER A 49 -13.06 13.40 1.21
C SER A 49 -12.28 12.30 0.48
N ILE A 50 -12.09 11.17 1.15
CA ILE A 50 -11.39 9.99 0.62
C ILE A 50 -12.25 8.75 0.85
N GLY A 51 -12.64 8.06 -0.22
CA GLY A 51 -13.32 6.76 -0.14
C GLY A 51 -12.37 5.66 0.31
N CYS A 52 -11.27 5.43 -0.41
CA CYS A 52 -10.25 4.48 0.00
C CYS A 52 -8.86 5.10 -0.07
N LEU A 53 -8.16 5.11 1.06
CA LEU A 53 -6.77 5.55 1.16
C LEU A 53 -5.83 4.36 1.01
N THR A 54 -5.13 4.26 -0.12
CA THR A 54 -4.19 3.16 -0.36
C THR A 54 -2.75 3.60 -0.10
N PHE A 55 -2.07 2.90 0.79
CA PHE A 55 -0.63 3.04 0.99
C PHE A 55 0.12 2.02 0.13
N SER A 56 1.01 2.54 -0.69
CA SER A 56 1.81 1.80 -1.65
C SER A 56 3.23 2.35 -1.70
N GLY A 57 4.03 1.84 -2.63
CA GLY A 57 5.40 2.32 -2.84
C GLY A 57 6.31 1.23 -3.35
N GLY A 58 7.57 1.28 -2.95
CA GLY A 58 8.44 0.12 -2.93
C GLY A 58 7.95 -0.82 -1.83
N GLU A 59 8.39 -0.58 -0.59
CA GLU A 59 7.81 -1.21 0.61
C GLU A 59 7.34 -0.12 1.58
N PRO A 60 6.03 0.08 1.77
CA PRO A 60 5.51 1.20 2.55
C PRO A 60 5.92 1.17 4.02
N THR A 61 6.19 -0.02 4.58
CA THR A 61 6.65 -0.16 5.97
C THR A 61 8.05 0.43 6.24
N LEU A 62 8.79 0.76 5.18
CA LEU A 62 10.06 1.49 5.33
C LEU A 62 9.85 2.99 5.63
N ASN A 63 8.61 3.48 5.57
CA ASN A 63 8.28 4.88 5.90
C ASN A 63 7.02 5.00 6.78
N ILE A 64 6.95 4.23 7.85
CA ILE A 64 5.87 4.30 8.85
C ILE A 64 5.65 5.73 9.38
N PRO A 65 6.69 6.55 9.64
CA PRO A 65 6.48 7.92 10.11
C PRO A 65 5.59 8.77 9.18
N ILE A 66 5.69 8.59 7.86
CA ILE A 66 4.85 9.34 6.93
C ILE A 66 3.41 8.79 6.89
N ILE A 67 3.24 7.47 7.05
CA ILE A 67 1.90 6.86 7.16
C ILE A 67 1.17 7.44 8.38
N ARG A 68 1.84 7.49 9.54
CA ARG A 68 1.30 8.14 10.75
C ARG A 68 0.95 9.59 10.52
N TYR A 69 1.82 10.32 9.83
CA TYR A 69 1.60 11.73 9.53
C TYR A 69 0.38 11.93 8.63
N ILE A 70 0.22 11.12 7.60
CA ILE A 70 -0.95 11.19 6.70
C ILE A 70 -2.24 11.01 7.48
N PHE A 71 -2.36 9.98 8.31
CA PHE A 71 -3.53 9.78 9.15
C PHE A 71 -3.76 10.97 10.09
N SER A 72 -2.70 11.43 10.78
CA SER A 72 -2.82 12.56 11.70
C SER A 72 -3.32 13.84 11.01
N GLU A 73 -2.88 14.09 9.78
CA GLU A 73 -3.33 15.25 9.01
C GLU A 73 -4.76 15.10 8.46
N ILE A 74 -5.17 13.90 8.08
CA ILE A 74 -6.55 13.60 7.69
C ILE A 74 -7.50 13.91 8.86
N TRP A 75 -7.17 13.42 10.06
CA TRP A 75 -7.99 13.66 11.26
C TRP A 75 -7.95 15.13 11.70
N ARG A 76 -6.78 15.75 11.71
CA ARG A 76 -6.64 17.17 12.08
C ARG A 76 -7.42 18.10 11.15
N ARG A 77 -7.53 17.75 9.87
CA ARG A 77 -8.25 18.52 8.85
C ARG A 77 -9.71 18.12 8.72
N GLU A 78 -10.15 17.15 9.55
CA GLU A 78 -11.52 16.60 9.51
C GLU A 78 -11.93 16.12 8.12
N ILE A 79 -10.97 15.52 7.35
CA ILE A 79 -11.24 14.95 6.05
C ILE A 79 -11.95 13.60 6.25
N PRO A 80 -13.19 13.43 5.77
CA PRO A 80 -13.88 12.15 5.83
C PRO A 80 -13.08 11.07 5.11
N LEU A 81 -12.89 9.92 5.79
CA LEU A 81 -12.20 8.75 5.27
C LEU A 81 -13.09 7.53 5.45
N ASP A 82 -13.48 6.87 4.34
CA ASP A 82 -14.32 5.68 4.44
C ASP A 82 -13.50 4.47 4.83
N SER A 83 -12.38 4.21 4.15
CA SER A 83 -11.53 3.05 4.42
C SER A 83 -10.09 3.30 4.03
N PHE A 84 -9.20 2.35 4.40
CA PHE A 84 -7.82 2.33 3.91
C PHE A 84 -7.42 0.94 3.44
N TYR A 85 -6.37 0.90 2.63
CA TYR A 85 -5.76 -0.33 2.14
C TYR A 85 -4.24 -0.21 2.13
N VAL A 86 -3.54 -1.28 2.50
CA VAL A 86 -2.07 -1.33 2.47
C VAL A 86 -1.61 -2.56 1.73
N VAL A 87 -0.61 -2.39 0.86
CA VAL A 87 0.07 -3.50 0.19
C VAL A 87 1.51 -3.55 0.70
N THR A 88 1.91 -4.65 1.30
CA THR A 88 3.24 -4.85 1.90
C THR A 88 3.81 -6.22 1.54
N ASN A 89 5.12 -6.33 1.49
CA ASN A 89 5.80 -7.62 1.38
C ASN A 89 5.85 -8.42 2.71
N GLY A 90 5.43 -7.81 3.81
CA GLY A 90 5.27 -8.48 5.10
C GLY A 90 6.57 -8.80 5.85
N LEU A 91 7.73 -8.22 5.49
CA LEU A 91 9.02 -8.60 6.07
C LEU A 91 9.54 -7.65 7.15
N VAL A 92 9.28 -6.35 7.04
CA VAL A 92 9.89 -5.35 7.92
C VAL A 92 8.82 -4.51 8.61
N ASN A 93 9.11 -4.02 9.81
CA ASN A 93 8.30 -3.08 10.61
C ASN A 93 6.81 -3.47 10.75
N GLN A 94 6.52 -4.77 10.76
CA GLN A 94 5.14 -5.28 10.71
C GLN A 94 4.35 -4.97 11.98
N MET A 95 4.99 -5.00 13.16
CA MET A 95 4.34 -4.62 14.42
C MET A 95 3.96 -3.15 14.44
N GLU A 96 4.85 -2.29 13.96
CA GLU A 96 4.60 -0.84 13.88
C GLU A 96 3.48 -0.55 12.88
N LEU A 97 3.45 -1.22 11.73
CA LEU A 97 2.35 -1.09 10.78
C LEU A 97 1.04 -1.55 11.42
N ALA A 98 1.01 -2.74 12.02
CA ALA A 98 -0.19 -3.26 12.69
C ALA A 98 -0.74 -2.27 13.72
N GLN A 99 0.13 -1.68 14.54
CA GLN A 99 -0.25 -0.68 15.52
C GLN A 99 -0.89 0.55 14.84
N VAL A 100 -0.24 1.10 13.81
CA VAL A 100 -0.79 2.27 13.08
C VAL A 100 -2.17 1.98 12.51
N LEU A 101 -2.35 0.81 11.89
CA LEU A 101 -3.63 0.46 11.28
C LEU A 101 -4.73 0.29 12.34
N LEU A 102 -4.43 -0.42 13.43
CA LEU A 102 -5.39 -0.61 14.53
C LEU A 102 -5.78 0.70 15.21
N GLU A 103 -4.84 1.62 15.38
CA GLU A 103 -5.11 2.96 15.93
C GLU A 103 -6.06 3.79 15.05
N ASN A 104 -6.09 3.54 13.74
CA ASN A 104 -6.83 4.36 12.79
C ASN A 104 -8.14 3.76 12.26
N ILE A 105 -8.35 2.44 12.35
CA ILE A 105 -9.62 1.80 11.96
C ILE A 105 -10.84 2.45 12.61
N PRO A 106 -10.86 2.75 13.94
CA PRO A 106 -12.06 3.28 14.58
C PRO A 106 -12.55 4.63 14.06
N TYR A 107 -11.72 5.33 13.30
CA TYR A 107 -12.03 6.64 12.74
C TYR A 107 -12.49 6.56 11.28
N CYS A 108 -12.45 5.38 10.66
CA CYS A 108 -12.96 5.18 9.30
C CYS A 108 -14.49 4.98 9.35
N ASN A 109 -15.19 5.48 8.31
CA ASN A 109 -16.64 5.33 8.20
C ASN A 109 -17.05 3.88 7.88
N GLU A 110 -16.24 3.18 7.07
CA GLU A 110 -16.47 1.82 6.57
C GLU A 110 -15.38 0.88 7.09
N THR A 111 -15.40 0.58 8.39
CA THR A 111 -14.32 -0.17 9.07
C THR A 111 -14.09 -1.57 8.53
N ASP A 112 -15.13 -2.23 8.03
CA ASP A 112 -15.10 -3.55 7.40
C ASP A 112 -14.46 -3.55 6.00
N MET A 113 -14.35 -2.37 5.39
CA MET A 113 -13.66 -2.17 4.12
C MET A 113 -12.16 -1.86 4.29
N CYS A 114 -11.69 -1.67 5.53
CA CYS A 114 -10.27 -1.50 5.80
C CYS A 114 -9.52 -2.81 5.53
N GLY A 115 -8.33 -2.72 4.92
CA GLY A 115 -7.60 -3.91 4.53
C GLY A 115 -6.08 -3.76 4.51
N VAL A 116 -5.41 -4.90 4.62
CA VAL A 116 -3.98 -5.04 4.35
C VAL A 116 -3.74 -6.32 3.55
N SER A 117 -2.97 -6.23 2.49
CA SER A 117 -2.55 -7.37 1.68
C SER A 117 -1.06 -7.60 1.84
N ILE A 118 -0.69 -8.84 2.15
CA ILE A 118 0.70 -9.28 2.16
C ILE A 118 0.96 -9.99 0.83
N SER A 119 2.04 -9.58 0.14
CA SER A 119 2.48 -10.23 -1.10
C SER A 119 3.12 -11.58 -0.79
N THR A 120 2.41 -12.66 -1.10
CA THR A 120 2.85 -14.06 -0.86
C THR A 120 2.81 -14.90 -2.13
N ASP A 121 2.83 -14.24 -3.29
CA ASP A 121 2.79 -14.89 -4.59
C ASP A 121 4.11 -15.57 -4.96
N PHE A 122 4.11 -16.30 -6.09
CA PHE A 122 5.27 -17.02 -6.61
C PHE A 122 6.53 -16.17 -6.76
N PHE A 123 6.41 -14.88 -7.06
CA PHE A 123 7.55 -13.96 -7.22
C PHE A 123 8.12 -13.50 -5.88
N HIS A 124 7.40 -13.77 -4.77
CA HIS A 124 7.82 -13.53 -3.40
C HIS A 124 8.15 -14.85 -2.68
N ASP A 125 8.47 -15.92 -3.43
CA ASP A 125 8.59 -17.30 -2.97
C ASP A 125 9.66 -17.53 -1.86
N ASN A 126 10.62 -16.63 -1.75
CA ASN A 126 11.59 -16.64 -0.66
C ASN A 126 11.08 -15.97 0.62
N ASN A 127 9.82 -15.57 0.62
CA ASN A 127 9.21 -14.78 1.69
C ASN A 127 8.53 -15.64 2.77
N LYS A 128 9.16 -16.76 3.14
CA LYS A 128 8.64 -17.63 4.22
C LYS A 128 8.42 -16.86 5.53
N GLU A 129 9.19 -15.82 5.77
CA GLU A 129 9.06 -14.96 6.94
C GLU A 129 7.79 -14.10 6.89
N ALA A 130 7.27 -13.78 5.71
CA ALA A 130 6.00 -13.06 5.58
C ALA A 130 4.81 -13.87 6.13
N PHE A 131 4.89 -15.18 6.11
CA PHE A 131 3.89 -16.07 6.73
C PHE A 131 3.88 -15.96 8.26
N LEU A 132 4.95 -15.48 8.87
CA LEU A 132 5.05 -15.25 10.29
C LEU A 132 4.68 -13.82 10.68
N SER A 133 4.34 -12.97 9.71
CA SER A 133 3.97 -11.58 9.98
C SER A 133 2.74 -11.50 10.90
N PRO A 134 2.80 -10.71 11.98
CA PRO A 134 1.67 -10.51 12.87
C PRO A 134 0.44 -9.90 12.17
N ILE A 135 0.66 -9.14 11.10
CA ILE A 135 -0.42 -8.56 10.28
C ILE A 135 -1.31 -9.64 9.69
N ARG A 136 -0.76 -10.80 9.33
CA ARG A 136 -1.52 -11.92 8.78
C ARG A 136 -2.65 -12.41 9.69
N TYR A 137 -2.53 -12.17 10.98
CA TYR A 137 -3.51 -12.61 11.98
C TYR A 137 -4.55 -11.52 12.31
N LEU A 138 -4.41 -10.33 11.73
CA LEU A 138 -5.43 -9.30 11.87
C LEU A 138 -6.69 -9.67 11.06
N SER A 139 -7.85 -9.39 11.61
CA SER A 139 -9.15 -9.76 11.00
C SER A 139 -9.36 -9.17 9.61
N PHE A 140 -8.78 -8.00 9.35
CA PHE A 140 -8.85 -7.28 8.09
C PHE A 140 -7.69 -7.61 7.13
N SER A 141 -6.80 -8.54 7.49
CA SER A 141 -5.75 -8.99 6.58
C SER A 141 -6.32 -9.88 5.50
N ASN A 142 -6.12 -9.51 4.24
CA ASN A 142 -6.39 -10.39 3.11
C ASN A 142 -5.33 -11.49 3.09
N LYS A 143 -5.73 -12.64 3.60
CA LYS A 143 -4.93 -13.87 3.51
C LYS A 143 -5.04 -14.36 2.07
N ASP A 144 -3.89 -14.64 1.47
CA ASP A 144 -3.81 -15.49 0.28
C ASP A 144 -4.42 -14.94 -1.03
N LYS A 145 -4.23 -13.66 -1.34
CA LYS A 145 -4.28 -13.27 -2.74
C LYS A 145 -2.99 -13.76 -3.39
N GLU A 146 -3.00 -14.97 -3.90
CA GLU A 146 -1.98 -15.42 -4.84
C GLU A 146 -2.00 -14.50 -6.07
N ALA A 147 -0.83 -14.03 -6.51
CA ALA A 147 -0.74 -13.34 -7.78
C ALA A 147 -1.20 -14.33 -8.86
N GLY A 148 -2.35 -14.06 -9.47
CA GLY A 148 -2.86 -14.89 -10.54
C GLY A 148 -4.30 -15.35 -10.41
N ASP A 149 -5.01 -15.05 -9.34
CA ASP A 149 -6.42 -15.44 -9.19
C ASP A 149 -7.41 -14.50 -9.92
N TYR A 150 -6.92 -13.71 -10.87
CA TYR A 150 -7.77 -13.07 -11.85
C TYR A 150 -8.04 -14.05 -13.01
N ASN A 151 -9.14 -14.80 -12.92
CA ASN A 151 -9.68 -15.65 -13.99
C ASN A 151 -8.74 -16.76 -14.51
N GLY A 152 -7.93 -17.38 -13.65
CA GLY A 152 -7.09 -18.51 -14.04
C GLY A 152 -5.90 -18.16 -14.95
N GLY A 153 -5.61 -16.89 -15.14
CA GLY A 153 -4.46 -16.41 -15.90
C GLY A 153 -3.44 -15.73 -15.00
N ARG A 154 -2.20 -16.16 -15.06
CA ARG A 154 -1.06 -15.48 -14.44
C ARG A 154 -0.75 -14.21 -15.23
N GLY A 155 -1.60 -13.18 -15.10
CA GLY A 155 -1.37 -11.91 -15.78
C GLY A 155 -0.33 -11.07 -15.07
N ILE A 156 0.81 -10.84 -15.71
CA ILE A 156 1.82 -9.88 -15.26
C ILE A 156 1.70 -8.63 -16.13
N ILE A 157 1.60 -7.47 -15.50
CA ILE A 157 1.66 -6.21 -16.22
C ILE A 157 3.12 -5.98 -16.65
N LEU A 158 3.38 -5.92 -17.97
CA LEU A 158 4.71 -5.71 -18.52
C LEU A 158 5.14 -4.25 -18.39
N ARG A 159 5.46 -3.85 -17.15
CA ARG A 159 6.03 -2.54 -16.79
C ARG A 159 7.14 -2.72 -15.76
N GLY A 160 7.98 -1.70 -15.59
CA GLY A 160 9.10 -1.77 -14.67
C GLY A 160 10.03 -2.95 -15.01
N ARG A 161 10.46 -3.71 -14.02
CA ARG A 161 11.34 -4.88 -14.23
C ARG A 161 10.67 -6.01 -15.01
N ALA A 162 9.35 -6.18 -14.89
CA ALA A 162 8.63 -7.18 -15.67
C ALA A 162 8.76 -6.97 -17.18
N ALA A 163 8.82 -5.71 -17.64
CA ALA A 163 9.04 -5.40 -19.06
C ALA A 163 10.45 -5.72 -19.55
N VAL A 164 11.44 -5.65 -18.66
CA VAL A 164 12.87 -5.94 -18.98
C VAL A 164 13.15 -7.44 -18.95
N ASN A 165 12.52 -8.16 -18.03
CA ASN A 165 12.76 -9.59 -17.81
C ASN A 165 11.95 -10.50 -18.75
N ASP A 166 11.23 -9.92 -19.70
CA ASP A 166 10.52 -10.64 -20.80
C ASP A 166 9.63 -11.80 -20.30
N PHE A 167 8.74 -11.52 -19.35
CA PHE A 167 7.78 -12.51 -18.88
C PHE A 167 6.78 -12.86 -19.99
N ASN A 168 6.86 -14.09 -20.50
CA ASN A 168 5.91 -14.61 -21.47
C ASN A 168 4.49 -14.70 -20.87
N GLY A 169 3.52 -14.02 -21.49
CA GLY A 169 2.11 -14.05 -21.09
C GLY A 169 1.63 -12.84 -20.28
N GLY A 170 2.39 -11.74 -20.28
CA GLY A 170 1.98 -10.48 -19.65
C GLY A 170 0.88 -9.75 -20.42
N TRP A 171 0.11 -8.93 -19.69
CA TRP A 171 -0.82 -7.98 -20.29
C TRP A 171 -0.03 -6.72 -20.69
N VAL A 172 -0.25 -6.24 -21.91
CA VAL A 172 0.33 -4.99 -22.41
C VAL A 172 -0.53 -3.80 -22.00
#